data_f8d66b111c1e8dad368dcf81461d2136
#
_entry.id   f8d66b111c1e8dad368dcf81461d2136
#
_cell.length_a   1.000
_cell.length_b   1.000
_cell.length_c   1.000
_cell.angle_alpha   90.00
_cell.angle_beta   90.00
_cell.angle_gamma   90.00
#
_symmetry.space_group_name_H-M   'P 1'
#
loop_
_entity.id
_entity.type
_entity.pdbx_description
1 polymer ?
#
loop_
_entity_poly.entity_id
_entity_poly.type
_entity_poly.pdbx_seq_one_letter_code
_entity_poly.pdbx_strand_id
1 'polypeptide(L)'
;MNDTTKPLFGTADASYQAAGELAGIQQLVTDFYQIMDTWSGATKIRAMHKSDLSQSADKLTCFLSGWLGGPRLYQERYGSISIPGFHAQWPIDAQARDAWLGCMQQAIERQPFSADFKGYLLAQLSVPA
;
A
#
# COMPACT_ATOMS: atom_id res chain seq x y z
N MET A 1 30.09 13.19 3.77
CA MET A 1 29.33 13.03 4.08
C MET A 1 28.44 12.40 3.90
N ASN A 2 28.21 12.00 3.86
CA ASN A 2 27.65 11.29 3.89
C ASN A 2 26.30 10.96 4.05
N ASP A 3 26.06 10.53 4.55
CA ASP A 3 24.77 9.92 4.93
C ASP A 3 23.65 10.88 4.96
N THR A 4 23.99 12.15 4.90
CA THR A 4 23.01 13.21 4.81
C THR A 4 22.17 13.10 3.54
N THR A 5 22.60 12.30 2.56
CA THR A 5 21.85 12.10 1.33
C THR A 5 20.84 10.96 1.43
N LYS A 6 20.91 10.15 2.49
CA LYS A 6 19.96 9.05 2.64
C LYS A 6 18.65 9.55 3.22
N PRO A 7 17.52 9.22 2.58
CA PRO A 7 16.22 9.57 3.14
C PRO A 7 16.00 8.87 4.49
N LEU A 8 15.41 9.60 5.43
CA LEU A 8 15.03 9.03 6.72
C LEU A 8 13.57 8.58 6.63
N PHE A 9 13.34 7.45 5.97
CA PHE A 9 12.00 6.92 5.78
C PHE A 9 11.34 6.69 7.15
N GLY A 10 10.07 7.01 7.24
CA GLY A 10 9.32 6.90 8.49
C GLY A 10 9.43 8.12 9.38
N THR A 11 10.21 9.13 9.00
CA THR A 11 10.36 10.38 9.74
C THR A 11 9.61 11.48 9.02
N ALA A 12 8.70 12.16 9.71
CA ALA A 12 7.84 13.21 9.14
C ALA A 12 7.19 12.67 7.84
N ASP A 13 7.30 13.41 6.74
CA ASP A 13 6.72 13.01 5.46
C ASP A 13 7.74 12.47 4.46
N ALA A 14 8.90 12.03 4.93
CA ALA A 14 9.96 11.56 4.04
C ALA A 14 9.51 10.39 3.16
N SER A 15 8.78 9.43 3.74
CA SER A 15 8.25 8.29 2.98
C SER A 15 7.18 8.72 1.98
N TYR A 16 6.34 9.68 2.35
CA TYR A 16 5.32 10.22 1.47
C TYR A 16 5.96 10.88 0.24
N GLN A 17 7.00 11.67 0.45
CA GLN A 17 7.72 12.30 -0.65
C GLN A 17 8.44 11.26 -1.52
N ALA A 18 9.03 10.26 -0.91
CA ALA A 18 9.72 9.18 -1.64
C ALA A 18 8.75 8.39 -2.53
N ALA A 19 7.49 8.29 -2.13
CA ALA A 19 6.45 7.62 -2.92
C ALA A 19 5.94 8.48 -4.08
N GLY A 20 6.38 9.72 -4.21
CA GLY A 20 5.90 10.64 -5.24
C GLY A 20 4.66 11.40 -4.81
N GLU A 21 4.46 11.54 -3.53
CA GLU A 21 3.31 12.21 -2.94
C GLU A 21 2.00 11.50 -3.33
N LEU A 22 0.88 12.21 -3.35
CA LEU A 22 -0.40 11.57 -3.61
C LEU A 22 -0.48 10.96 -5.01
N ALA A 23 0.05 11.63 -6.01
CA ALA A 23 0.03 11.12 -7.38
C ALA A 23 0.79 9.80 -7.51
N GLY A 24 1.94 9.68 -6.85
CA GLY A 24 2.73 8.45 -6.83
C GLY A 24 2.01 7.33 -6.10
N ILE A 25 1.34 7.64 -5.00
CA ILE A 25 0.54 6.65 -4.26
C ILE A 25 -0.64 6.19 -5.10
N GLN A 26 -1.32 7.10 -5.80
CA GLN A 26 -2.43 6.74 -6.69
C GLN A 26 -1.98 5.80 -7.79
N GLN A 27 -0.82 6.04 -8.37
CA GLN A 27 -0.28 5.17 -9.41
C GLN A 27 0.05 3.79 -8.83
N LEU A 28 0.68 3.74 -7.67
CA LEU A 28 0.99 2.48 -6.99
C LEU A 28 -0.28 1.67 -6.75
N VAL A 29 -1.32 2.30 -6.24
CA VAL A 29 -2.58 1.63 -5.92
C VAL A 29 -3.28 1.16 -7.21
N THR A 30 -3.25 1.97 -8.26
CA THR A 30 -3.80 1.57 -9.56
C THR A 30 -3.13 0.31 -10.08
N ASP A 31 -1.80 0.27 -10.04
CA ASP A 31 -1.04 -0.89 -10.48
C ASP A 31 -1.29 -2.10 -9.59
N PHE A 32 -1.41 -1.89 -8.29
CA PHE A 32 -1.70 -2.94 -7.32
C PHE A 32 -3.02 -3.66 -7.64
N TYR A 33 -4.09 -2.90 -7.88
CA TYR A 33 -5.39 -3.52 -8.18
C TYR A 33 -5.45 -4.09 -9.60
N GLN A 34 -4.71 -3.53 -10.53
CA GLN A 34 -4.59 -4.11 -11.86
C GLN A 34 -3.93 -5.49 -11.79
N ILE A 35 -2.88 -5.62 -11.02
CA ILE A 35 -2.19 -6.89 -10.83
C ILE A 35 -3.11 -7.89 -10.12
N MET A 36 -3.82 -7.44 -9.09
CA MET A 36 -4.78 -8.30 -8.38
C MET A 36 -5.85 -8.84 -9.32
N ASP A 37 -6.28 -8.04 -10.29
CA ASP A 37 -7.33 -8.39 -11.24
C ASP A 37 -6.84 -9.37 -12.31
N THR A 38 -5.54 -9.41 -12.59
CA THR A 38 -4.99 -10.16 -13.72
C THR A 38 -4.04 -11.29 -13.34
N TRP A 39 -3.43 -11.22 -12.14
CA TRP A 39 -2.45 -12.22 -11.72
C TRP A 39 -3.16 -13.44 -11.14
N SER A 40 -2.84 -14.62 -11.67
CA SER A 40 -3.48 -15.86 -11.23
C SER A 40 -3.24 -16.17 -9.74
N GLY A 41 -2.09 -15.73 -9.20
CA GLY A 41 -1.80 -15.90 -7.78
C GLY A 41 -2.70 -15.09 -6.86
N ALA A 42 -3.44 -14.12 -7.38
CA ALA A 42 -4.34 -13.26 -6.61
C ALA A 42 -5.81 -13.61 -6.76
N THR A 43 -6.16 -14.70 -7.45
CA THR A 43 -7.56 -15.03 -7.74
C THR A 43 -8.42 -15.06 -6.49
N LYS A 44 -7.93 -15.66 -5.42
CA LYS A 44 -8.69 -15.80 -4.18
C LYS A 44 -8.95 -14.44 -3.52
N ILE A 45 -7.92 -13.61 -3.38
CA ILE A 45 -8.11 -12.30 -2.75
C ILE A 45 -8.91 -11.36 -3.64
N ARG A 46 -8.81 -11.50 -4.97
CA ARG A 46 -9.65 -10.72 -5.88
C ARG A 46 -11.11 -11.03 -5.65
N ALA A 47 -11.45 -12.30 -5.44
CA ALA A 47 -12.81 -12.72 -5.18
C ALA A 47 -13.34 -12.19 -3.85
N MET A 48 -12.50 -11.80 -2.92
CA MET A 48 -12.89 -11.20 -1.65
C MET A 48 -13.27 -9.72 -1.80
N HIS A 49 -13.02 -9.13 -2.95
CA HIS A 49 -13.33 -7.72 -3.23
C HIS A 49 -14.57 -7.62 -4.12
N LYS A 50 -15.22 -6.46 -4.10
CA LYS A 50 -16.34 -6.18 -5.00
C LYS A 50 -15.82 -6.10 -6.44
N SER A 51 -16.74 -6.31 -7.41
CA SER A 51 -16.37 -6.18 -8.83
C SER A 51 -15.82 -4.79 -9.12
N ASP A 52 -16.45 -3.75 -8.58
CA ASP A 52 -15.96 -2.38 -8.71
C ASP A 52 -14.95 -2.10 -7.60
N LEU A 53 -13.70 -1.90 -7.99
CA LEU A 53 -12.59 -1.67 -7.07
C LEU A 53 -12.37 -0.19 -6.73
N SER A 54 -13.21 0.71 -7.23
CA SER A 54 -13.00 2.16 -7.06
C SER A 54 -12.90 2.57 -5.59
N GLN A 55 -13.82 2.09 -4.76
CA GLN A 55 -13.83 2.42 -3.34
C GLN A 55 -12.64 1.81 -2.62
N SER A 56 -12.31 0.55 -2.94
CA SER A 56 -11.15 -0.10 -2.34
C SER A 56 -9.87 0.64 -2.69
N ALA A 57 -9.73 1.07 -3.94
CA ALA A 57 -8.57 1.84 -4.38
C ALA A 57 -8.49 3.19 -3.67
N ASP A 58 -9.62 3.89 -3.52
CA ASP A 58 -9.64 5.16 -2.81
C ASP A 58 -9.25 4.98 -1.34
N LYS A 59 -9.79 3.96 -0.68
CA LYS A 59 -9.48 3.70 0.72
C LYS A 59 -8.00 3.37 0.92
N LEU A 60 -7.43 2.55 0.07
CA LEU A 60 -6.01 2.20 0.17
C LEU A 60 -5.13 3.41 -0.09
N THR A 61 -5.46 4.22 -1.09
CA THR A 61 -4.73 5.45 -1.38
C THR A 61 -4.76 6.39 -0.19
N CYS A 62 -5.94 6.62 0.40
CA CYS A 62 -6.09 7.49 1.55
C CYS A 62 -5.34 6.97 2.77
N PHE A 63 -5.40 5.67 3.00
CA PHE A 63 -4.67 5.05 4.11
C PHE A 63 -3.16 5.22 3.94
N LEU A 64 -2.64 4.90 2.76
CA LEU A 64 -1.19 5.00 2.51
C LEU A 64 -0.69 6.43 2.63
N SER A 65 -1.49 7.41 2.20
CA SER A 65 -1.12 8.82 2.34
C SER A 65 -0.77 9.15 3.79
N GLY A 66 -1.67 8.88 4.72
CA GLY A 66 -1.43 9.16 6.14
C GLY A 66 -0.37 8.26 6.74
N TRP A 67 -0.36 6.98 6.36
CA TRP A 67 0.58 6.00 6.89
C TRP A 67 2.04 6.34 6.51
N LEU A 68 2.24 6.95 5.36
CA LEU A 68 3.56 7.36 4.90
C LEU A 68 3.97 8.77 5.38
N GLY A 69 3.14 9.39 6.20
CA GLY A 69 3.46 10.70 6.78
C GLY A 69 2.89 11.89 6.01
N GLY A 70 2.06 11.65 5.03
CA GLY A 70 1.36 12.70 4.28
C GLY A 70 0.01 13.05 4.89
N PRO A 71 -0.88 13.69 4.12
CA PRO A 71 -2.21 14.04 4.61
C PRO A 71 -3.00 12.84 5.08
N ARG A 72 -3.70 12.96 6.20
CA ARG A 72 -4.49 11.87 6.79
C ARG A 72 -5.85 11.76 6.13
N LEU A 73 -5.86 11.46 4.85
CA LEU A 73 -7.07 11.45 4.03
C LEU A 73 -8.06 10.37 4.46
N TYR A 74 -7.57 9.22 4.92
CA TYR A 74 -8.47 8.15 5.37
C TYR A 74 -9.32 8.62 6.55
N GLN A 75 -8.66 9.26 7.53
CA GLN A 75 -9.36 9.76 8.71
C GLN A 75 -10.39 10.83 8.34
N GLU A 76 -10.07 11.70 7.39
CA GLU A 76 -10.99 12.75 6.95
C GLU A 76 -12.20 12.20 6.22
N ARG A 77 -12.02 11.16 5.38
CA ARG A 77 -13.10 10.64 4.53
C ARG A 77 -13.87 9.49 5.16
N TYR A 78 -13.20 8.64 5.93
CA TYR A 78 -13.77 7.39 6.41
C TYR A 78 -13.71 7.23 7.93
N GLY A 79 -13.11 8.19 8.64
CA GLY A 79 -12.96 8.12 10.10
C GLY A 79 -11.76 7.29 10.50
N SER A 80 -11.76 6.81 11.75
CA SER A 80 -10.65 6.05 12.30
C SER A 80 -10.52 4.70 11.63
N ILE A 81 -9.27 4.23 11.46
CA ILE A 81 -9.00 2.90 10.96
C ILE A 81 -8.40 2.05 12.08
N SER A 82 -8.90 0.81 12.17
CA SER A 82 -8.31 -0.21 13.04
C SER A 82 -7.89 -1.38 12.15
N ILE A 83 -6.61 -1.57 11.94
CA ILE A 83 -6.12 -2.65 11.10
C ILE A 83 -6.53 -4.02 11.65
N PRO A 84 -6.37 -4.31 12.96
CA PRO A 84 -6.87 -5.56 13.50
C PRO A 84 -8.38 -5.74 13.34
N GLY A 85 -9.17 -4.69 13.57
CA GLY A 85 -10.62 -4.76 13.39
C GLY A 85 -11.02 -4.94 11.94
N PHE A 86 -10.30 -4.31 11.02
CA PHE A 86 -10.53 -4.48 9.59
C PHE A 86 -10.26 -5.92 9.16
N HIS A 87 -9.14 -6.49 9.62
CA HIS A 87 -8.77 -7.88 9.29
C HIS A 87 -9.74 -8.89 9.92
N ALA A 88 -10.36 -8.56 11.05
CA ALA A 88 -11.32 -9.45 11.71
C ALA A 88 -12.59 -9.63 10.89
N GLN A 89 -12.95 -8.67 10.04
CA GLN A 89 -14.12 -8.77 9.18
C GLN A 89 -13.91 -9.70 7.99
N TRP A 90 -12.64 -9.98 7.67
CA TRP A 90 -12.27 -10.72 6.47
C TRP A 90 -11.36 -11.87 6.89
N PRO A 91 -11.66 -13.10 6.49
CA PRO A 91 -10.85 -14.26 6.88
C PRO A 91 -9.54 -14.27 6.11
N ILE A 92 -8.59 -13.46 6.54
CA ILE A 92 -7.28 -13.33 5.89
C ILE A 92 -6.35 -14.38 6.48
N ASP A 93 -6.11 -15.46 5.75
CA ASP A 93 -5.14 -16.48 6.12
C ASP A 93 -3.75 -16.15 5.55
N ALA A 94 -2.77 -17.00 5.80
CA ALA A 94 -1.40 -16.78 5.33
C ALA A 94 -1.35 -16.72 3.80
N GLN A 95 -2.18 -17.51 3.12
CA GLN A 95 -2.21 -17.53 1.67
C GLN A 95 -2.74 -16.21 1.10
N ALA A 96 -3.80 -15.67 1.70
CA ALA A 96 -4.35 -14.38 1.28
C ALA A 96 -3.36 -13.26 1.54
N ARG A 97 -2.68 -13.29 2.68
CA ARG A 97 -1.63 -12.34 3.03
C ARG A 97 -0.50 -12.36 2.01
N ASP A 98 -0.02 -13.55 1.67
CA ASP A 98 1.08 -13.70 0.71
C ASP A 98 0.66 -13.22 -0.67
N ALA A 99 -0.57 -13.48 -1.09
CA ALA A 99 -1.08 -13.00 -2.36
C ALA A 99 -1.17 -11.47 -2.39
N TRP A 100 -1.64 -10.86 -1.30
CA TRP A 100 -1.70 -9.40 -1.18
C TRP A 100 -0.32 -8.78 -1.28
N LEU A 101 0.64 -9.34 -0.54
CA LEU A 101 2.02 -8.85 -0.57
C LEU A 101 2.66 -9.08 -1.93
N GLY A 102 2.32 -10.18 -2.61
CA GLY A 102 2.80 -10.43 -3.97
C GLY A 102 2.30 -9.40 -4.97
N CYS A 103 1.03 -9.01 -4.87
CA CYS A 103 0.48 -7.93 -5.69
C CYS A 103 1.20 -6.61 -5.41
N MET A 104 1.43 -6.32 -4.13
CA MET A 104 2.08 -5.07 -3.73
C MET A 104 3.54 -5.05 -4.19
N GLN A 105 4.26 -6.15 -4.06
CA GLN A 105 5.63 -6.25 -4.52
C GLN A 105 5.73 -5.94 -6.02
N GLN A 106 4.86 -6.54 -6.82
CA GLN A 106 4.85 -6.32 -8.28
C GLN A 106 4.50 -4.87 -8.60
N ALA A 107 3.55 -4.31 -7.87
CA ALA A 107 3.14 -2.91 -8.09
C ALA A 107 4.29 -1.95 -7.72
N ILE A 108 4.99 -2.20 -6.63
CA ILE A 108 6.13 -1.39 -6.19
C ILE A 108 7.23 -1.44 -7.26
N GLU A 109 7.49 -2.60 -7.83
CA GLU A 109 8.53 -2.75 -8.84
C GLU A 109 8.24 -1.94 -10.10
N ARG A 110 6.98 -1.67 -10.40
CA ARG A 110 6.59 -0.84 -11.57
C ARG A 110 6.82 0.64 -11.34
N GLN A 111 7.07 1.07 -10.09
CA GLN A 111 7.19 2.48 -9.77
C GLN A 111 8.64 2.96 -9.95
N PRO A 112 8.84 4.27 -10.25
CA PRO A 112 10.18 4.84 -10.37
C PRO A 112 10.78 5.20 -9.01
N PHE A 113 10.53 4.38 -7.99
CA PHE A 113 11.09 4.59 -6.65
C PHE A 113 12.54 4.15 -6.61
N SER A 114 13.31 4.74 -5.69
CA SER A 114 14.65 4.25 -5.43
C SER A 114 14.62 2.81 -4.91
N ALA A 115 15.68 2.06 -5.13
CA ALA A 115 15.77 0.69 -4.65
C ALA A 115 15.63 0.62 -3.14
N ASP A 116 16.22 1.59 -2.43
CA ASP A 116 16.13 1.67 -0.97
C ASP A 116 14.69 1.85 -0.51
N PHE A 117 13.94 2.73 -1.17
CA PHE A 117 12.54 2.94 -0.79
C PHE A 117 11.67 1.74 -1.12
N LYS A 118 11.91 1.07 -2.24
CA LYS A 118 11.16 -0.15 -2.59
C LYS A 118 11.30 -1.20 -1.51
N GLY A 119 12.51 -1.45 -1.05
CA GLY A 119 12.77 -2.43 0.01
C GLY A 119 12.15 -2.01 1.34
N TYR A 120 12.28 -0.75 1.70
CA TYR A 120 11.69 -0.21 2.92
C TYR A 120 10.17 -0.36 2.92
N LEU A 121 9.54 0.05 1.82
CA LEU A 121 8.07 0.06 1.72
C LEU A 121 7.50 -1.36 1.85
N LEU A 122 8.08 -2.30 1.13
CA LEU A 122 7.60 -3.68 1.18
C LEU A 122 7.80 -4.28 2.58
N ALA A 123 8.95 -4.02 3.21
CA ALA A 123 9.22 -4.51 4.55
C ALA A 123 8.22 -3.95 5.57
N GLN A 124 7.91 -2.66 5.48
CA GLN A 124 6.98 -2.03 6.40
C GLN A 124 5.54 -2.53 6.19
N LEU A 125 5.15 -2.75 4.94
CA LEU A 125 3.81 -3.27 4.64
C LEU A 125 3.64 -4.73 5.09
N SER A 126 4.73 -5.47 5.24
CA SER A 126 4.68 -6.84 5.73
C SER A 126 4.31 -6.93 7.21
N VAL A 127 4.54 -5.87 7.99
CA VAL A 127 4.31 -5.89 9.44
C VAL A 127 2.83 -5.96 9.77
N PRO A 128 1.93 -5.08 9.24
CA PRO A 128 0.51 -5.16 9.57
C PRO A 128 -0.21 -6.26 8.80
N ALA A 129 0.37 -6.76 7.74
CA ALA A 129 -0.21 -7.85 6.99
C ALA A 129 0.09 -9.18 7.69
#